data_dc09f36ba7f25384167228ae85be06c0
#
_entry.id   dc09f36ba7f25384167228ae85be06c0
#
_cell.length_a   1.000
_cell.length_b   1.000
_cell.length_c   1.000
_cell.angle_alpha   90.00
_cell.angle_beta   90.00
_cell.angle_gamma   90.00
#
_symmetry.space_group_name_H-M   'P 1'
#
loop_
_entity.id
_entity.type
_entity.pdbx_description
1 polymer ?
#
loop_
_entity_poly.entity_id
_entity_poly.type
_entity_poly.pdbx_seq_one_letter_code
_entity_poly.pdbx_strand_id
1 'polypeptide(L)'
;MSRNLGKDFSAAQEKEIAKMLGGRVQCNSGGTRFGGGDVHTQSFFVEAKLPTKPQSSFSIQKAWMEKMKEQAFEQGFFRSSLAFRFEPDGTDYFVIDSRVMRELVEYIEKENNI
;
A
#
# COMPACT_ATOMS: atom_id res chain seq x y z
N MET A 1 -2.26 -4.84 -28.57
CA MET A 1 -1.43 -5.04 -27.98
C MET A 1 -1.53 -4.98 -26.66
N SER A 2 -1.16 -5.71 -26.07
CA SER A 2 -1.31 -5.74 -24.81
C SER A 2 -0.59 -4.78 -24.18
N ARG A 3 -1.03 -4.13 -23.32
CA ARG A 3 -0.32 -3.21 -22.70
C ARG A 3 -0.16 -3.59 -21.34
N ASN A 4 0.44 -2.91 -20.63
CA ASN A 4 0.60 -3.12 -19.24
C ASN A 4 -0.49 -2.42 -18.51
N LEU A 5 -1.70 -2.82 -18.80
CA LEU A 5 -2.81 -2.15 -18.16
C LEU A 5 -2.77 -2.27 -16.64
N GLY A 6 -2.36 -3.42 -16.15
CA GLY A 6 -2.25 -3.58 -14.71
C GLY A 6 -1.22 -2.66 -14.11
N LYS A 7 -0.11 -2.48 -14.82
CA LYS A 7 0.92 -1.60 -14.34
C LYS A 7 0.48 -0.14 -14.37
N ASP A 8 -0.22 0.25 -15.44
CA ASP A 8 -0.71 1.61 -15.54
C ASP A 8 -1.72 1.91 -14.45
N PHE A 9 -2.60 0.96 -14.17
CA PHE A 9 -3.56 1.15 -13.10
C PHE A 9 -2.87 1.19 -11.74
N SER A 10 -1.84 0.40 -11.56
CA SER A 10 -1.09 0.44 -10.31
C SER A 10 -0.44 1.80 -10.09
N ALA A 11 0.10 2.37 -11.14
CA ALA A 11 0.72 3.68 -11.02
C ALA A 11 -0.31 4.73 -10.65
N ALA A 12 -1.49 4.65 -11.23
CA ALA A 12 -2.56 5.57 -10.90
C ALA A 12 -3.01 5.38 -9.45
N GLN A 13 -3.11 4.12 -9.02
CA GLN A 13 -3.49 3.81 -7.66
C GLN A 13 -2.48 4.40 -6.67
N GLU A 14 -1.20 4.26 -6.97
CA GLU A 14 -0.16 4.77 -6.09
C GLU A 14 -0.27 6.28 -5.95
N LYS A 15 -0.51 6.98 -7.05
CA LYS A 15 -0.66 8.42 -6.99
C LYS A 15 -1.85 8.85 -6.17
N GLU A 16 -2.94 8.12 -6.31
CA GLU A 16 -4.15 8.45 -5.55
C GLU A 16 -3.96 8.20 -4.07
N ILE A 17 -3.29 7.11 -3.71
CA ILE A 17 -3.00 6.82 -2.32
C ILE A 17 -2.07 7.89 -1.75
N ALA A 18 -1.03 8.25 -2.50
CA ALA A 18 -0.10 9.26 -2.04
C ALA A 18 -0.81 10.57 -1.77
N LYS A 19 -1.69 10.96 -2.67
CA LYS A 19 -2.42 12.21 -2.49
C LYS A 19 -3.33 12.14 -1.27
N MET A 20 -4.01 11.01 -1.10
CA MET A 20 -4.94 10.87 0.00
C MET A 20 -4.23 10.86 1.35
N LEU A 21 -3.09 10.22 1.44
CA LEU A 21 -2.38 10.08 2.71
C LEU A 21 -1.35 11.15 2.97
N GLY A 22 -1.16 12.06 2.04
CA GLY A 22 -0.14 13.09 2.23
C GLY A 22 1.28 12.57 2.08
N GLY A 23 1.45 11.55 1.27
CA GLY A 23 2.76 10.98 1.03
C GLY A 23 3.20 11.19 -0.40
N ARG A 24 4.14 10.38 -0.84
CA ARG A 24 4.60 10.48 -2.21
C ARG A 24 4.96 9.11 -2.73
N VAL A 25 4.86 8.97 -4.03
CA VAL A 25 5.21 7.74 -4.69
C VAL A 25 6.71 7.63 -4.77
N GLN A 26 7.23 6.45 -4.41
CA GLN A 26 8.64 6.23 -4.45
C GLN A 26 8.89 5.21 -5.53
N CYS A 27 9.50 5.62 -6.61
CA CYS A 27 9.80 4.69 -7.66
C CYS A 27 10.94 3.79 -7.27
N ASN A 28 10.80 2.54 -7.63
CA ASN A 28 11.89 1.66 -7.39
C ASN A 28 12.90 1.86 -8.46
N SER A 29 13.99 2.37 -8.15
CA SER A 29 15.01 2.45 -9.12
C SER A 29 15.63 1.11 -9.11
N GLY A 30 16.49 0.82 -9.70
CA GLY A 30 17.13 -0.43 -9.63
C GLY A 30 16.45 -1.45 -10.42
N GLY A 31 15.66 -1.10 -11.23
CA GLY A 31 15.27 -2.05 -12.13
C GLY A 31 14.10 -2.86 -11.87
N THR A 32 13.34 -2.45 -11.01
CA THR A 32 12.17 -3.16 -10.87
C THR A 32 11.35 -2.95 -12.03
N ARG A 33 11.14 -3.96 -12.77
CA ARG A 33 10.45 -3.78 -13.87
C ARG A 33 9.06 -3.93 -13.66
N PHE A 34 8.59 -4.35 -12.63
CA PHE A 34 7.27 -4.46 -12.47
C PHE A 34 6.70 -3.41 -11.72
N GLY A 35 7.01 -2.43 -11.70
CA GLY A 35 6.50 -1.58 -11.15
C GLY A 35 6.22 -0.79 -10.59
N GLY A 36 5.78 -0.68 -10.10
CA GLY A 36 5.39 0.25 -9.39
C GLY A 36 6.20 0.60 -8.37
N GLY A 37 6.02 1.49 -7.69
CA GLY A 37 6.74 1.81 -6.52
C GLY A 37 5.86 1.58 -5.38
N ASP A 38 6.21 2.20 -4.30
CA ASP A 38 5.41 2.17 -3.12
C ASP A 38 5.13 3.61 -2.76
N VAL A 39 4.28 3.80 -1.79
CA VAL A 39 3.95 5.14 -1.31
C VAL A 39 4.56 5.28 0.07
N HIS A 40 5.25 6.38 0.30
CA HIS A 40 5.85 6.66 1.60
C HIS A 40 5.21 7.90 2.19
N THR A 41 4.73 7.79 3.40
CA THR A 41 4.40 8.98 4.19
C THR A 41 5.53 9.13 5.19
N GLN A 42 5.38 10.02 6.15
CA GLN A 42 6.41 10.13 7.17
C GLN A 42 6.45 8.90 8.06
N SER A 43 5.35 8.20 8.22
CA SER A 43 5.29 7.11 9.16
C SER A 43 4.98 5.76 8.56
N PHE A 44 4.55 5.71 7.32
CA PHE A 44 4.12 4.45 6.70
C PHE A 44 4.78 4.19 5.37
N PHE A 45 5.07 2.92 5.19
CA PHE A 45 5.48 2.38 3.90
C PHE A 45 4.25 1.64 3.39
N VAL A 46 3.74 2.01 2.22
CA VAL A 46 2.53 1.41 1.70
C VAL A 46 2.81 0.76 0.36
N GLU A 47 2.47 -0.51 0.26
CA GLU A 47 2.65 -1.21 -1.00
C GLU A 47 1.29 -1.43 -1.64
N ALA A 48 1.13 -1.00 -2.88
CA ALA A 48 -0.16 -1.09 -3.56
C ALA A 48 -0.24 -2.36 -4.39
N LYS A 49 -1.39 -3.00 -4.34
CA LYS A 49 -1.69 -4.17 -5.14
C LYS A 49 -3.00 -3.95 -5.84
N LEU A 50 -3.01 -4.20 -7.13
CA LEU A 50 -4.20 -3.98 -7.92
C LEU A 50 -4.48 -5.22 -8.74
N PRO A 51 -5.70 -5.73 -8.71
CA PRO A 51 -6.00 -6.91 -9.52
C PRO A 51 -5.98 -6.54 -11.00
N THR A 52 -5.72 -7.52 -11.83
CA THR A 52 -5.69 -7.26 -13.26
C THR A 52 -7.08 -7.07 -13.82
N LYS A 53 -8.09 -7.52 -13.11
CA LYS A 53 -9.46 -7.31 -13.53
C LYS A 53 -10.33 -7.29 -12.30
N PRO A 54 -11.54 -6.77 -12.41
CA PRO A 54 -12.42 -6.69 -11.24
C PRO A 54 -12.64 -8.06 -10.62
N GLN A 55 -12.66 -8.10 -9.31
CA GLN A 55 -12.82 -9.33 -8.57
C GLN A 55 -13.72 -9.09 -7.39
N SER A 56 -14.41 -10.13 -6.97
CA SER A 56 -15.22 -10.02 -5.77
C SER A 56 -14.45 -10.48 -4.53
N SER A 57 -13.25 -10.96 -4.71
CA SER A 57 -12.40 -11.35 -3.60
C SER A 57 -10.95 -11.05 -3.95
N PHE A 58 -10.12 -10.93 -2.94
CA PHE A 58 -8.73 -10.63 -3.16
C PHE A 58 -7.89 -11.41 -2.15
N SER A 59 -7.03 -12.28 -2.66
CA SER A 59 -6.20 -13.11 -1.79
C SER A 59 -4.95 -12.37 -1.37
N ILE A 60 -4.70 -12.36 -0.09
CA ILE A 60 -3.51 -11.72 0.43
C ILE A 60 -2.54 -12.83 0.80
N GLN A 61 -1.38 -12.80 0.21
CA GLN A 61 -0.40 -13.83 0.44
C GLN A 61 0.51 -13.46 1.59
N LYS A 62 0.78 -14.43 2.42
CA LYS A 62 1.66 -14.21 3.56
C LYS A 62 3.02 -13.68 3.12
N ALA A 63 3.53 -14.22 2.02
CA ALA A 63 4.83 -13.79 1.52
C ALA A 63 4.85 -12.31 1.19
N TRP A 64 3.76 -11.76 0.70
CA TRP A 64 3.70 -10.34 0.42
C TRP A 64 3.87 -9.53 1.69
N MET A 65 3.19 -9.96 2.74
CA MET A 65 3.26 -9.22 4.00
C MET A 65 4.65 -9.27 4.59
N GLU A 66 5.29 -10.42 4.51
CA GLU A 66 6.63 -10.57 5.04
C GLU A 66 7.63 -9.73 4.27
N LYS A 67 7.56 -9.79 2.95
CA LYS A 67 8.48 -9.05 2.14
C LYS A 67 8.26 -7.54 2.30
N MET A 68 7.02 -7.12 2.39
CA MET A 68 6.70 -5.71 2.58
C MET A 68 7.31 -5.21 3.88
N LYS A 69 7.16 -5.96 4.96
CA LYS A 69 7.71 -5.53 6.23
C LYS A 69 9.22 -5.44 6.19
N GLU A 70 9.84 -6.39 5.50
CA GLU A 70 11.27 -6.39 5.37
C GLU A 70 11.75 -5.16 4.61
N GLN A 71 11.10 -4.87 3.49
CA GLN A 71 11.45 -3.70 2.69
C GLN A 71 11.21 -2.42 3.45
N ALA A 72 10.11 -2.36 4.18
CA ALA A 72 9.80 -1.18 4.96
C ALA A 72 10.90 -0.93 6.00
N PHE A 73 11.29 -1.98 6.71
CA PHE A 73 12.29 -1.85 7.72
C PHE A 73 13.63 -1.41 7.13
N GLU A 74 14.00 -1.97 5.98
CA GLU A 74 15.25 -1.58 5.33
C GLU A 74 15.25 -0.11 4.94
N GLN A 75 14.09 0.46 4.71
CA GLN A 75 14.00 1.85 4.33
C GLN A 75 13.67 2.77 5.49
N GLY A 76 13.73 2.24 6.71
CA GLY A 76 13.59 3.07 7.88
C GLY A 76 12.18 3.23 8.41
N PHE A 77 11.27 2.37 7.96
CA PHE A 77 9.89 2.47 8.40
C PHE A 77 9.57 1.37 9.38
N PHE A 78 8.87 1.74 10.46
CA PHE A 78 8.41 0.75 11.41
C PHE A 78 6.97 0.37 11.20
N ARG A 79 6.29 1.03 10.28
CA ARG A 79 4.89 0.74 9.98
C ARG A 79 4.73 0.55 8.49
N SER A 80 3.98 -0.47 8.12
CA SER A 80 3.73 -0.72 6.72
C SER A 80 2.30 -1.18 6.54
N SER A 81 1.81 -1.02 5.33
CA SER A 81 0.45 -1.41 4.99
C SER A 81 0.40 -1.85 3.55
N LEU A 82 -0.42 -2.86 3.30
CA LEU A 82 -0.66 -3.28 1.95
C LEU A 82 -1.99 -2.68 1.54
N ALA A 83 -2.04 -2.01 0.41
CA ALA A 83 -3.27 -1.42 -0.10
C ALA A 83 -3.73 -2.22 -1.29
N PHE A 84 -5.03 -2.53 -1.35
CA PHE A 84 -5.55 -3.25 -2.50
C PHE A 84 -6.92 -2.71 -2.87
N ARG A 85 -7.36 -3.06 -4.06
CA ARG A 85 -8.67 -2.71 -4.58
C ARG A 85 -9.30 -3.94 -5.16
N PHE A 86 -10.63 -3.97 -5.18
CA PHE A 86 -11.33 -5.03 -5.89
C PHE A 86 -11.49 -4.69 -7.36
N GLU A 87 -11.44 -3.40 -7.69
CA GLU A 87 -11.58 -2.94 -9.07
C GLU A 87 -10.61 -1.80 -9.31
N PRO A 88 -10.18 -1.59 -10.54
CA PRO A 88 -9.17 -0.56 -10.80
C PRO A 88 -9.55 0.83 -10.31
N ASP A 89 -10.82 1.19 -10.37
CA ASP A 89 -11.22 2.50 -9.91
C ASP A 89 -12.01 2.41 -8.62
N GLY A 90 -11.81 1.39 -7.84
CA GLY A 90 -12.54 1.22 -6.60
C GLY A 90 -11.85 1.84 -5.41
N THR A 91 -12.38 1.52 -4.27
CA THR A 91 -11.87 2.03 -3.00
C THR A 91 -10.63 1.26 -2.60
N ASP A 92 -9.67 1.95 -2.02
CA ASP A 92 -8.51 1.29 -1.47
C ASP A 92 -8.82 0.77 -0.08
N TYR A 93 -8.43 -0.48 0.16
CA TYR A 93 -8.51 -1.08 1.47
C TYR A 93 -7.09 -1.32 1.95
N PHE A 94 -6.86 -1.16 3.24
CA PHE A 94 -5.52 -1.27 3.77
C PHE A 94 -5.41 -2.40 4.77
N VAL A 95 -4.39 -3.22 4.62
CA VAL A 95 -4.13 -4.33 5.53
C VAL A 95 -2.99 -3.92 6.44
N ILE A 96 -3.24 -3.95 7.73
CA ILE A 96 -2.20 -3.63 8.71
C ILE A 96 -2.20 -4.73 9.76
N ASP A 97 -1.09 -4.87 10.46
CA ASP A 97 -1.03 -5.89 11.48
C ASP A 97 -1.59 -5.35 12.80
N SER A 98 -1.68 -6.23 13.77
CA SER A 98 -2.32 -5.86 15.03
C SER A 98 -1.56 -4.79 15.79
N ARG A 99 -0.25 -4.75 15.66
CA ARG A 99 0.54 -3.73 16.34
C ARG A 99 0.18 -2.34 15.83
N VAL A 100 0.11 -2.21 14.51
CA VAL A 100 -0.23 -0.93 13.91
C VAL A 100 -1.67 -0.54 14.24
N MET A 101 -2.57 -1.51 14.19
CA MET A 101 -3.96 -1.23 14.52
C MET A 101 -4.08 -0.73 15.95
N ARG A 102 -3.36 -1.35 16.88
CA ARG A 102 -3.41 -0.92 18.26
C ARG A 102 -2.90 0.52 18.40
N GLU A 103 -1.82 0.85 17.71
CA GLU A 103 -1.30 2.21 17.76
C GLU A 103 -2.32 3.22 17.27
N LEU A 104 -3.01 2.88 16.17
CA LEU A 104 -4.00 3.80 15.63
C LEU A 104 -5.17 3.99 16.59
N VAL A 105 -5.62 2.89 17.20
CA VAL A 105 -6.72 2.98 18.14
C VAL A 105 -6.32 3.84 19.34
N GLU A 106 -5.12 3.61 19.86
CA GLU A 106 -4.65 4.37 21.01
C GLU A 106 -4.53 5.86 20.66
N TYR A 107 -4.03 6.16 19.49
CA TYR A 107 -3.87 7.54 19.10
C TYR A 107 -5.23 8.22 18.95
N ILE A 108 -6.17 7.57 18.27
CA ILE A 108 -7.47 8.15 18.05
C ILE A 108 -8.22 8.37 19.36
N GLU A 109 -8.15 7.38 20.23
CA GLU A 109 -8.87 7.49 21.50
C GLU A 109 -8.24 8.52 22.41
N LYS A 110 -6.93 8.61 22.40
CA LYS A 110 -6.27 9.61 23.22
C LYS A 110 -6.60 11.00 22.73
N GLU A 111 -6.57 11.21 21.40
CA GLU A 111 -6.86 12.52 20.83
C GLU A 111 -8.29 12.96 21.11
N ASN A 112 -9.19 12.02 21.23
CA ASN A 112 -10.60 12.33 21.39
C ASN A 112 -11.10 12.11 22.80
N ASN A 113 -10.20 11.82 23.73
CA ASN A 113 -10.58 11.60 25.11
C ASN A 113 -11.61 10.50 25.27
N ILE A 114 -11.46 9.45 24.51
CA ILE A 114 -12.40 8.36 24.62
C ILE A 114 -11.87 7.29 25.54
#